data_22679bd1ec918192a525695d792637e2
#
_entry.id   22679bd1ec918192a525695d792637e2
#
_cell.length_a   1.000
_cell.length_b   1.000
_cell.length_c   1.000
_cell.angle_alpha   90.00
_cell.angle_beta   90.00
_cell.angle_gamma   90.00
#
_symmetry.space_group_name_H-M   'P 1'
#
loop_
_entity.id
_entity.type
_entity.pdbx_description
1 polymer ?
#
loop_
_entity_poly.entity_id
_entity_poly.type
_entity_poly.pdbx_seq_one_letter_code
_entity_poly.pdbx_strand_id
1 'polypeptide(L)'
;MVPTTLQNKGFSLKGHDMKEELMKKIDTQLPPDEELALLADFFKVFGDMTRLKILNVLLISELCVQDIAKAVGMSESAVSHQLRVLKQMDLVKNRREGKTIFYSPADTHIITILNTGIEHIEED
;
A
#
# COMPACT_ATOMS: atom_id res chain seq x y z
N MET A 1 12.57 -1.50 2.08
CA MET A 1 12.85 -2.80 1.47
C MET A 1 12.92 -3.90 2.51
N VAL A 2 12.24 -4.99 2.25
CA VAL A 2 12.24 -6.12 3.19
C VAL A 2 13.61 -6.79 3.20
N PRO A 3 14.21 -6.98 4.37
CA PRO A 3 15.51 -7.65 4.43
C PRO A 3 15.42 -9.10 3.96
N THR A 4 16.20 -9.42 2.96
CA THR A 4 16.24 -10.79 2.44
C THR A 4 16.91 -11.75 3.41
N THR A 5 17.69 -11.20 4.34
CA THR A 5 18.37 -12.01 5.35
C THR A 5 17.44 -12.81 6.24
N LEU A 6 16.21 -12.33 6.45
CA LEU A 6 15.22 -13.06 7.22
C LEU A 6 14.76 -14.33 6.50
N GLN A 7 15.04 -14.42 5.22
CA GLN A 7 14.68 -15.57 4.39
C GLN A 7 15.85 -16.51 4.19
N ASN A 8 16.98 -16.21 4.81
CA ASN A 8 18.17 -17.02 4.64
C ASN A 8 18.01 -18.34 5.38
N LYS A 9 17.75 -19.39 4.65
CA LYS A 9 17.51 -20.72 5.20
C LYS A 9 18.78 -21.50 5.50
N GLY A 10 19.91 -21.03 5.03
CA GLY A 10 21.19 -21.65 5.31
C GLY A 10 21.75 -21.31 6.67
N PHE A 11 21.15 -20.35 7.34
CA PHE A 11 21.64 -19.89 8.61
C PHE A 11 21.20 -20.85 9.72
N SER A 12 22.16 -21.47 10.37
CA SER A 12 21.90 -22.45 11.42
C SER A 12 22.29 -21.86 12.78
N LEU A 13 21.33 -21.80 13.68
CA LEU A 13 21.58 -21.33 15.04
C LEU A 13 22.07 -22.45 15.92
N LYS A 14 23.28 -22.33 16.38
CA LYS A 14 23.89 -23.31 17.32
C LYS A 14 24.54 -22.56 18.46
N GLY A 15 24.06 -22.81 19.65
CA GLY A 15 24.67 -22.27 20.84
C GLY A 15 24.45 -20.79 21.03
N HIS A 16 25.12 -20.28 22.01
CA HIS A 16 24.97 -18.94 22.54
C HIS A 16 25.44 -17.87 21.55
N ASP A 17 26.56 -18.10 20.89
CA ASP A 17 27.15 -17.12 19.96
C ASP A 17 26.27 -16.86 18.75
N MET A 18 25.61 -17.89 18.24
CA MET A 18 24.72 -17.77 17.10
C MET A 18 23.49 -16.94 17.43
N LYS A 19 22.98 -17.06 18.63
CA LYS A 19 21.86 -16.28 19.11
C LYS A 19 22.23 -14.80 19.21
N GLU A 20 23.42 -14.51 19.72
CA GLU A 20 23.90 -13.13 19.80
C GLU A 20 24.05 -12.49 18.42
N GLU A 21 24.58 -13.25 17.47
CA GLU A 21 24.72 -12.78 16.09
C GLU A 21 23.35 -12.48 15.46
N LEU A 22 22.38 -13.35 15.71
CA LEU A 22 21.04 -13.14 15.21
C LEU A 22 20.42 -11.88 15.79
N MET A 23 20.61 -11.65 17.09
CA MET A 23 20.08 -10.46 17.74
C MET A 23 20.72 -9.19 17.18
N LYS A 24 22.01 -9.23 16.88
CA LYS A 24 22.69 -8.11 16.24
C LYS A 24 22.15 -7.84 14.84
N LYS A 25 21.87 -8.89 14.09
CA LYS A 25 21.26 -8.77 12.76
C LYS A 25 19.91 -8.10 12.84
N ILE A 26 19.10 -8.53 13.78
CA ILE A 26 17.77 -7.95 13.99
C ILE A 26 17.91 -6.47 14.33
N ASP A 27 18.80 -6.13 15.26
CA ASP A 27 19.02 -4.74 15.67
C ASP A 27 19.44 -3.84 14.51
N THR A 28 20.28 -4.36 13.61
CA THR A 28 20.76 -3.55 12.49
C THR A 28 19.79 -3.47 11.33
N GLN A 29 18.95 -4.49 11.14
CA GLN A 29 18.09 -4.58 9.96
C GLN A 29 16.63 -4.23 10.23
N LEU A 30 16.20 -4.33 11.49
CA LEU A 30 14.85 -3.92 11.84
C LEU A 30 14.74 -2.40 11.68
N PRO A 31 13.75 -1.90 10.90
CA PRO A 31 13.58 -0.47 10.79
C PRO A 31 13.28 0.14 12.16
N PRO A 32 13.69 1.39 12.39
CA PRO A 32 13.36 2.06 13.65
C PRO A 32 11.85 2.24 13.83
N ASP A 33 11.44 2.36 15.07
CA ASP A 33 10.02 2.49 15.41
C ASP A 33 9.32 3.62 14.66
N GLU A 34 10.01 4.71 14.42
CA GLU A 34 9.46 5.85 13.68
C GLU A 34 9.08 5.46 12.25
N GLU A 35 9.93 4.69 11.62
CA GLU A 35 9.67 4.20 10.26
C GLU A 35 8.57 3.16 10.24
N LEU A 36 8.56 2.27 11.23
CA LEU A 36 7.50 1.26 11.35
C LEU A 36 6.14 1.91 11.60
N ALA A 37 6.11 3.00 12.35
CA ALA A 37 4.87 3.74 12.59
C ALA A 37 4.33 4.34 11.29
N LEU A 38 5.21 4.88 10.45
CA LEU A 38 4.81 5.40 9.14
C LEU A 38 4.27 4.28 8.24
N LEU A 39 4.93 3.14 8.28
CA LEU A 39 4.49 1.98 7.51
C LEU A 39 3.14 1.47 7.99
N ALA A 40 2.92 1.46 9.30
CA ALA A 40 1.63 1.06 9.87
C ALA A 40 0.52 2.00 9.43
N ASP A 41 0.77 3.31 9.43
CA ASP A 41 -0.19 4.30 8.95
C ASP A 41 -0.51 4.11 7.47
N PHE A 42 0.50 3.80 6.69
CA PHE A 42 0.34 3.51 5.27
C PHE A 42 -0.60 2.31 5.06
N PHE A 43 -0.35 1.21 5.76
CA PHE A 43 -1.19 0.03 5.63
C PHE A 43 -2.60 0.22 6.19
N LYS A 44 -2.74 1.09 7.17
CA LYS A 44 -4.05 1.40 7.74
C LYS A 44 -5.00 2.00 6.69
N VAL A 45 -4.46 2.79 5.77
CA VAL A 45 -5.27 3.36 4.69
C VAL A 45 -5.87 2.26 3.84
N PHE A 46 -5.11 1.19 3.58
CA PHE A 46 -5.60 0.04 2.82
C PHE A 46 -6.61 -0.80 3.59
N GLY A 47 -6.74 -0.60 4.89
CA GLY A 47 -7.66 -1.37 5.73
C GLY A 47 -9.12 -0.94 5.65
N ASP A 48 -9.46 -0.01 4.77
CA ASP A 48 -10.82 0.49 4.59
C ASP A 48 -11.40 -0.01 3.26
N MET A 49 -12.54 -0.68 3.33
CA MET A 49 -13.15 -1.28 2.14
C MET A 49 -13.49 -0.25 1.06
N THR A 50 -13.98 0.92 1.45
CA THR A 50 -14.33 1.97 0.50
C THR A 50 -13.10 2.44 -0.26
N ARG A 51 -12.00 2.67 0.44
CA ARG A 51 -10.75 3.10 -0.18
C ARG A 51 -10.19 2.02 -1.10
N LEU A 52 -10.25 0.76 -0.65
CA LEU A 52 -9.82 -0.36 -1.49
C LEU A 52 -10.62 -0.44 -2.78
N LYS A 53 -11.93 -0.22 -2.68
CA LYS A 53 -12.80 -0.24 -3.86
C LYS A 53 -12.40 0.83 -4.86
N ILE A 54 -12.18 2.05 -4.38
CA ILE A 54 -11.74 3.16 -5.22
C ILE A 54 -10.40 2.86 -5.87
N LEU A 55 -9.43 2.39 -5.07
CA LEU A 55 -8.10 2.06 -5.60
C LEU A 55 -8.18 0.98 -6.66
N ASN A 56 -8.99 -0.06 -6.45
CA ASN A 56 -9.12 -1.14 -7.41
C ASN A 56 -9.80 -0.71 -8.70
N VAL A 57 -10.76 0.20 -8.62
CA VAL A 57 -11.35 0.78 -9.82
C VAL A 57 -10.30 1.54 -10.61
N LEU A 58 -9.43 2.28 -9.93
CA LEU A 58 -8.35 3.03 -10.57
C LEU A 58 -7.26 2.14 -11.16
N LEU A 59 -7.12 0.90 -10.67
CA LEU A 59 -6.23 -0.07 -11.31
C LEU A 59 -6.72 -0.45 -12.71
N ILE A 60 -8.02 -0.39 -12.91
CA ILE A 60 -8.63 -0.75 -14.19
C ILE A 60 -8.51 0.39 -15.20
N SER A 61 -8.73 1.62 -14.74
CA SER A 61 -8.71 2.78 -15.62
C SER A 61 -8.49 4.07 -14.83
N GLU A 62 -7.85 5.02 -15.44
CA GLU A 62 -7.80 6.38 -14.96
C GLU A 62 -9.21 6.98 -15.10
N LEU A 63 -9.74 7.59 -14.04
CA LEU A 63 -11.12 8.06 -14.00
C LEU A 63 -11.26 9.38 -13.26
N CYS A 64 -12.30 10.15 -13.61
CA CYS A 64 -12.69 11.34 -12.88
C CYS A 64 -13.60 10.97 -11.70
N VAL A 65 -13.83 11.93 -10.80
CA VAL A 65 -14.67 11.72 -9.61
C VAL A 65 -16.05 11.17 -9.97
N GLN A 66 -16.66 11.75 -10.98
CA GLN A 66 -18.02 11.37 -11.39
C GLN A 66 -18.10 9.89 -11.78
N ASP A 67 -17.13 9.44 -12.55
CA ASP A 67 -17.09 8.03 -13.01
C ASP A 67 -16.72 7.08 -11.89
N ILE A 68 -15.81 7.50 -11.01
CA ILE A 68 -15.48 6.69 -9.83
C ILE A 68 -16.72 6.52 -8.96
N ALA A 69 -17.45 7.61 -8.71
CA ALA A 69 -18.66 7.59 -7.89
C ALA A 69 -19.69 6.60 -8.44
N LYS A 70 -19.89 6.61 -9.74
CA LYS A 70 -20.77 5.64 -10.41
C LYS A 70 -20.28 4.22 -10.22
N ALA A 71 -18.99 4.00 -10.42
CA ALA A 71 -18.41 2.65 -10.34
C ALA A 71 -18.51 2.05 -8.95
N VAL A 72 -18.32 2.87 -7.90
CA VAL A 72 -18.33 2.38 -6.52
C VAL A 72 -19.69 2.54 -5.82
N GLY A 73 -20.66 3.20 -6.49
CA GLY A 73 -21.99 3.36 -5.92
C GLY A 73 -22.07 4.35 -4.77
N MET A 74 -21.31 5.44 -4.85
CA MET A 74 -21.26 6.46 -3.80
C MET A 74 -21.52 7.84 -4.39
N SER A 75 -21.77 8.82 -3.52
CA SER A 75 -21.90 10.21 -3.95
C SER A 75 -20.57 10.78 -4.39
N GLU A 76 -20.60 11.78 -5.26
CA GLU A 76 -19.38 12.44 -5.69
C GLU A 76 -18.65 13.12 -4.53
N SER A 77 -19.39 13.70 -3.58
CA SER A 77 -18.75 14.36 -2.44
C SER A 77 -18.06 13.34 -1.52
N ALA A 78 -18.64 12.16 -1.34
CA ALA A 78 -18.01 11.10 -0.56
C ALA A 78 -16.73 10.61 -1.23
N VAL A 79 -16.78 10.39 -2.54
CA VAL A 79 -15.62 9.97 -3.33
C VAL A 79 -14.54 11.05 -3.30
N SER A 80 -14.92 12.31 -3.47
CA SER A 80 -13.96 13.42 -3.41
C SER A 80 -13.24 13.47 -2.07
N HIS A 81 -13.97 13.22 -0.98
CA HIS A 81 -13.37 13.19 0.35
C HIS A 81 -12.34 12.05 0.47
N GLN A 82 -12.70 10.87 0.00
CA GLN A 82 -11.78 9.73 0.03
C GLN A 82 -10.56 9.94 -0.86
N LEU A 83 -10.75 10.52 -2.04
CA LEU A 83 -9.64 10.83 -2.94
C LEU A 83 -8.67 11.84 -2.34
N ARG A 84 -9.20 12.79 -1.56
CA ARG A 84 -8.34 13.76 -0.86
C ARG A 84 -7.45 13.04 0.16
N VAL A 85 -8.03 12.11 0.93
CA VAL A 85 -7.28 11.31 1.89
C VAL A 85 -6.21 10.48 1.17
N LEU A 86 -6.60 9.79 0.10
CA LEU A 86 -5.69 8.95 -0.68
C LEU A 86 -4.54 9.76 -1.30
N LYS A 87 -4.84 10.97 -1.76
CA LYS A 87 -3.81 11.83 -2.34
C LYS A 87 -2.85 12.34 -1.27
N GLN A 88 -3.35 12.70 -0.10
CA GLN A 88 -2.51 13.14 1.01
C GLN A 88 -1.54 12.05 1.47
N MET A 89 -1.94 10.80 1.33
CA MET A 89 -1.11 9.65 1.70
C MET A 89 -0.27 9.13 0.52
N ASP A 90 -0.27 9.86 -0.59
CA ASP A 90 0.48 9.51 -1.80
C ASP A 90 0.10 8.15 -2.39
N LEU A 91 -1.18 7.79 -2.28
CA LEU A 91 -1.70 6.55 -2.87
C LEU A 91 -2.30 6.77 -4.25
N VAL A 92 -2.76 7.98 -4.53
CA VAL A 92 -3.25 8.37 -5.85
C VAL A 92 -2.60 9.67 -6.29
N LYS A 93 -2.55 9.85 -7.59
CA LYS A 93 -2.15 11.11 -8.21
C LYS A 93 -3.29 11.57 -9.11
N ASN A 94 -3.25 12.83 -9.49
CA ASN A 94 -4.24 13.35 -10.41
C ASN A 94 -3.58 14.19 -11.50
N ARG A 95 -4.32 14.39 -12.57
CA ARG A 95 -3.96 15.31 -13.65
C ARG A 95 -5.21 16.02 -14.12
N ARG A 96 -5.03 17.20 -14.63
CA ARG A 96 -6.15 18.00 -15.18
C ARG A 96 -6.14 17.94 -16.69
N GLU A 97 -7.32 17.77 -17.26
CA GLU A 97 -7.52 17.87 -18.69
C GLU A 97 -8.76 18.72 -18.90
N GLY A 98 -8.55 19.98 -19.31
CA GLY A 98 -9.63 20.95 -19.37
C GLY A 98 -10.18 21.25 -17.98
N LYS A 99 -11.46 21.01 -17.79
CA LYS A 99 -12.14 21.20 -16.50
C LYS A 99 -12.23 19.92 -15.70
N THR A 100 -11.75 18.82 -16.25
CA THR A 100 -11.88 17.51 -15.62
C THR A 100 -10.57 17.10 -14.99
N ILE A 101 -10.66 16.53 -13.78
CA ILE A 101 -9.51 15.99 -13.06
C ILE A 101 -9.62 14.47 -13.08
N PHE A 102 -8.56 13.81 -13.54
CA PHE A 102 -8.48 12.36 -13.60
C PHE A 102 -7.55 11.84 -12.52
N TYR A 103 -7.91 10.72 -11.94
CA TYR A 103 -7.16 10.08 -10.87
C TYR A 103 -6.61 8.74 -11.33
N SER A 104 -5.45 8.39 -10.81
CA SER A 104 -4.79 7.11 -11.09
C SER A 104 -3.94 6.72 -9.88
N PRO A 105 -3.48 5.46 -9.80
CA PRO A 105 -2.57 5.08 -8.72
C PRO A 105 -1.30 5.93 -8.77
N ALA A 106 -0.77 6.26 -7.58
CA ALA A 106 0.36 7.18 -7.48
C ALA A 106 1.60 6.68 -8.21
N ASP A 107 1.88 5.38 -8.10
CA ASP A 107 3.06 4.78 -8.73
C ASP A 107 2.90 3.26 -8.82
N THR A 108 3.93 2.60 -9.35
CA THR A 108 3.91 1.15 -9.52
C THR A 108 3.93 0.38 -8.21
N HIS A 109 4.43 0.99 -7.12
CA HIS A 109 4.42 0.33 -5.82
C HIS A 109 2.99 0.08 -5.35
N ILE A 110 2.12 1.06 -5.52
CA ILE A 110 0.71 0.94 -5.12
C ILE A 110 0.03 -0.16 -5.94
N ILE A 111 0.28 -0.17 -7.24
CA ILE A 111 -0.27 -1.20 -8.13
C ILE A 111 0.17 -2.60 -7.67
N THR A 112 1.47 -2.75 -7.39
CA THR A 112 2.04 -4.03 -6.97
C THR A 112 1.46 -4.51 -5.66
N ILE A 113 1.32 -3.61 -4.67
CA ILE A 113 0.76 -3.96 -3.35
C ILE A 113 -0.66 -4.49 -3.50
N LEU A 114 -1.50 -3.79 -4.26
CA LEU A 114 -2.90 -4.19 -4.45
C LEU A 114 -3.01 -5.52 -5.19
N ASN A 115 -2.26 -5.67 -6.28
CA ASN A 115 -2.29 -6.91 -7.06
C ASN A 115 -1.76 -8.09 -6.26
N THR A 116 -0.69 -7.89 -5.49
CA THR A 116 -0.11 -8.94 -4.65
C THR A 116 -1.11 -9.37 -3.57
N GLY A 117 -1.80 -8.41 -2.96
CA GLY A 117 -2.81 -8.71 -1.95
C GLY A 117 -3.95 -9.56 -2.52
N ILE A 118 -4.45 -9.18 -3.69
CA ILE A 118 -5.52 -9.92 -4.36
C ILE A 118 -5.06 -11.33 -4.72
N GLU A 119 -3.89 -11.45 -5.32
CA GLU A 119 -3.33 -12.75 -5.67
C GLU A 119 -3.19 -13.66 -4.46
N HIS A 120 -2.73 -13.11 -3.35
CA HIS A 120 -2.57 -13.87 -2.12
C HIS A 120 -3.90 -14.41 -1.61
N ILE A 121 -4.95 -13.58 -1.64
CA ILE A 121 -6.29 -13.98 -1.18
C ILE A 121 -6.90 -15.03 -2.10
N GLU A 122 -6.64 -14.94 -3.40
CA GLU A 122 -7.17 -15.88 -4.39
C GLU A 122 -6.42 -17.19 -4.43
N GLU A 123 -5.25 -17.29 -3.83
CA GLU A 123 -4.51 -18.55 -3.74
C GLU A 123 -5.23 -19.54 -2.84
N ASP A 124 -5.21 -20.79 -3.25
CA ASP A 124 -5.78 -21.88 -2.46
C ASP A 124 -4.76 -22.50 -1.51
#